data_32e1a6b8c608fa0fce54fafadad76d38
#
_entry.id   32e1a6b8c608fa0fce54fafadad76d38
#
_cell.length_a   1.000
_cell.length_b   1.000
_cell.length_c   1.000
_cell.angle_alpha   90.00
_cell.angle_beta   90.00
_cell.angle_gamma   90.00
#
_symmetry.space_group_name_H-M   'P 1'
#
loop_
_entity.id
_entity.type
_entity.pdbx_description
1 polymer ?
#
loop_
_entity_poly.entity_id
_entity_poly.type
_entity_poly.pdbx_seq_one_letter_code
_entity_poly.pdbx_strand_id
1 'polypeptide(L)'
;DRNPGNAEAEERFKEAAEAYAVLGDPDKRTRYDQFGHAGVQGAGASPGGFNADIFSDFSDILGDFFGFSSGSRRGGPARGADLRFDLEISFEESYTGAETTIQIPREEDCETCKGTRAAPGTSPETCPHCHGTGQLRFQQGFLVVARPCAQCGGTGKIVRQPCPACRGLGRVERDRRVTVRIPAGIADGQRLRLHGEGEHGSLGGPTGDLYVVVHVRPHAIFHREDDDLFVEVPVPFP
;
A
#
# COMPACT_ATOMS: atom_id res chain seq x y z
N ASP A 1 1.05 -20.33 -9.28
CA ASP A 1 0.21 -21.54 -9.25
C ASP A 1 1.01 -22.71 -9.80
N ARG A 2 1.22 -23.78 -9.01
CA ARG A 2 1.97 -24.98 -9.46
C ARG A 2 1.11 -25.93 -10.32
N ASN A 3 -0.20 -25.78 -10.31
CA ASN A 3 -1.14 -26.67 -10.99
C ASN A 3 -2.27 -25.89 -11.71
N PRO A 4 -1.97 -25.02 -12.67
CA PRO A 4 -3.00 -24.24 -13.34
C PRO A 4 -3.95 -25.16 -14.15
N GLY A 5 -5.25 -25.04 -13.88
CA GLY A 5 -6.29 -25.79 -14.59
C GLY A 5 -6.57 -27.23 -14.11
N ASN A 6 -6.00 -27.63 -12.96
CA ASN A 6 -6.30 -28.93 -12.36
C ASN A 6 -7.42 -28.81 -11.34
N ALA A 7 -8.65 -29.19 -11.72
CA ALA A 7 -9.84 -29.12 -10.86
C ALA A 7 -9.71 -29.94 -9.57
N GLU A 8 -9.03 -31.09 -9.60
CA GLU A 8 -8.82 -31.93 -8.41
C GLU A 8 -7.86 -31.26 -7.41
N ALA A 9 -6.83 -30.57 -7.90
CA ALA A 9 -5.92 -29.79 -7.05
C ALA A 9 -6.61 -28.58 -6.43
N GLU A 10 -7.53 -27.94 -7.15
CA GLU A 10 -8.36 -26.84 -6.66
C GLU A 10 -9.33 -27.31 -5.56
N GLU A 11 -9.96 -28.46 -5.74
CA GLU A 11 -10.89 -29.03 -4.77
C GLU A 11 -10.17 -29.42 -3.46
N ARG A 12 -9.03 -30.09 -3.55
CA ARG A 12 -8.17 -30.40 -2.40
C ARG A 12 -7.64 -29.18 -1.67
N PHE A 13 -7.36 -28.12 -2.41
CA PHE A 13 -6.94 -26.85 -1.81
C PHE A 13 -8.10 -26.19 -1.04
N LYS A 14 -9.32 -26.20 -1.58
CA LYS A 14 -10.50 -25.69 -0.89
C LYS A 14 -10.77 -26.46 0.41
N GLU A 15 -10.70 -27.79 0.36
CA GLU A 15 -10.86 -28.65 1.54
C GLU A 15 -9.80 -28.38 2.61
N ALA A 16 -8.53 -28.27 2.21
CA ALA A 16 -7.44 -27.97 3.13
C ALA A 16 -7.57 -26.56 3.76
N ALA A 17 -7.99 -25.59 2.98
CA ALA A 17 -8.22 -24.23 3.44
C ALA A 17 -9.39 -24.12 4.41
N GLU A 18 -10.48 -24.86 4.18
CA GLU A 18 -11.61 -24.96 5.10
C GLU A 18 -11.19 -25.61 6.43
N ALA A 19 -10.47 -26.71 6.37
CA ALA A 19 -9.94 -27.36 7.57
C ALA A 19 -9.01 -26.42 8.37
N TYR A 20 -8.15 -25.67 7.70
CA TYR A 20 -7.26 -24.70 8.34
C TYR A 20 -8.03 -23.55 9.01
N ALA A 21 -9.07 -23.03 8.34
CA ALA A 21 -9.90 -21.94 8.87
C ALA A 21 -10.64 -22.32 10.16
N VAL A 22 -10.96 -23.61 10.33
CA VAL A 22 -11.59 -24.15 11.55
C VAL A 22 -10.56 -24.46 12.62
N LEU A 23 -9.47 -25.15 12.26
CA LEU A 23 -8.47 -25.65 13.21
C LEU A 23 -7.48 -24.58 13.66
N GLY A 24 -7.27 -23.53 12.84
CA GLY A 24 -6.38 -22.42 13.14
C GLY A 24 -6.92 -21.43 14.17
N ASP A 25 -8.23 -21.42 14.42
CA ASP A 25 -8.90 -20.58 15.40
C ASP A 25 -9.32 -21.41 16.62
N PRO A 26 -8.82 -21.14 17.84
CA PRO A 26 -9.11 -21.92 19.03
C PRO A 26 -10.60 -21.95 19.39
N ASP A 27 -11.36 -20.89 19.11
CA ASP A 27 -12.79 -20.84 19.41
C ASP A 27 -13.59 -21.70 18.41
N LYS A 28 -13.25 -21.63 17.13
CA LYS A 28 -13.87 -22.47 16.09
C LYS A 28 -13.50 -23.93 16.28
N ARG A 29 -12.26 -24.23 16.63
CA ARG A 29 -11.80 -25.57 16.95
C ARG A 29 -12.58 -26.18 18.12
N THR A 30 -12.78 -25.42 19.20
CA THR A 30 -13.55 -25.88 20.38
C THR A 30 -15.01 -26.20 20.00
N ARG A 31 -15.62 -25.39 19.14
CA ARG A 31 -16.97 -25.65 18.63
C ARG A 31 -17.01 -26.86 17.69
N TYR A 32 -15.98 -27.05 16.88
CA TYR A 32 -15.87 -28.20 16.02
C TYR A 32 -15.70 -29.50 16.83
N ASP A 33 -14.86 -29.47 17.89
CA ASP A 33 -14.61 -30.60 18.77
C ASP A 33 -15.87 -31.02 19.56
N GLN A 34 -16.78 -30.07 19.84
CA GLN A 34 -18.05 -30.33 20.58
C GLN A 34 -19.20 -30.73 19.67
N PHE A 35 -19.32 -30.15 18.50
CA PHE A 35 -20.50 -30.24 17.64
C PHE A 35 -20.21 -30.72 16.22
N GLY A 36 -18.94 -31.06 15.90
CA GLY A 36 -18.52 -31.44 14.56
C GLY A 36 -18.78 -30.34 13.52
N HIS A 37 -19.03 -30.73 12.27
CA HIS A 37 -19.33 -29.78 11.19
C HIS A 37 -20.55 -28.89 11.47
N ALA A 38 -21.54 -29.38 12.24
CA ALA A 38 -22.70 -28.60 12.60
C ALA A 38 -22.41 -27.41 13.54
N GLY A 39 -21.33 -27.50 14.33
CA GLY A 39 -20.93 -26.44 15.26
C GLY A 39 -20.22 -25.27 14.59
N VAL A 40 -19.69 -25.47 13.39
CA VAL A 40 -18.99 -24.43 12.57
C VAL A 40 -19.89 -23.93 11.43
N GLN A 41 -20.95 -24.67 11.07
CA GLN A 41 -22.01 -24.22 10.20
C GLN A 41 -23.03 -23.46 11.06
N GLY A 42 -22.99 -22.11 11.05
CA GLY A 42 -23.86 -21.25 11.87
C GLY A 42 -25.34 -21.63 11.83
N ALA A 43 -26.04 -21.43 12.95
CA ALA A 43 -27.46 -21.68 13.12
C ALA A 43 -28.34 -20.89 12.14
N GLY A 44 -28.61 -21.47 10.98
CA GLY A 44 -29.36 -20.83 9.89
C GLY A 44 -29.36 -21.62 8.58
N ALA A 45 -28.90 -22.88 8.60
CA ALA A 45 -28.84 -23.70 7.40
C ALA A 45 -30.25 -24.19 6.99
N SER A 46 -30.78 -23.62 5.91
CA SER A 46 -31.73 -24.35 5.04
C SER A 46 -30.98 -25.47 4.32
N PRO A 47 -31.59 -26.64 4.09
CA PRO A 47 -30.98 -27.75 3.40
C PRO A 47 -30.73 -27.36 1.93
N GLY A 48 -29.48 -27.00 1.60
CA GLY A 48 -29.05 -26.65 0.25
C GLY A 48 -28.22 -25.37 0.08
N GLY A 49 -27.89 -24.64 1.16
CA GLY A 49 -27.16 -23.38 1.07
C GLY A 49 -25.78 -23.42 1.77
N PHE A 50 -24.75 -23.28 1.04
CA PHE A 50 -23.43 -22.88 1.56
C PHE A 50 -23.59 -21.57 2.33
N ASN A 51 -23.18 -21.53 3.61
CA ASN A 51 -23.33 -20.34 4.46
C ASN A 51 -22.51 -19.17 3.90
N ALA A 52 -23.23 -18.12 3.49
CA ALA A 52 -22.69 -16.88 2.96
C ALA A 52 -21.73 -16.16 3.94
N ASP A 53 -21.88 -16.36 5.25
CA ASP A 53 -21.07 -15.66 6.26
C ASP A 53 -19.65 -16.24 6.41
N ILE A 54 -19.48 -17.57 6.33
CA ILE A 54 -18.14 -18.19 6.31
C ILE A 54 -17.44 -17.91 4.98
N PHE A 55 -18.23 -17.85 3.89
CA PHE A 55 -17.71 -17.51 2.57
C PHE A 55 -17.36 -16.02 2.45
N SER A 56 -18.02 -15.15 3.22
CA SER A 56 -17.74 -13.73 3.32
C SER A 56 -16.36 -13.47 3.97
N ASP A 57 -16.08 -14.07 5.12
CA ASP A 57 -14.79 -13.92 5.81
C ASP A 57 -13.63 -14.57 5.02
N PHE A 58 -13.94 -15.68 4.33
CA PHE A 58 -12.95 -16.34 3.46
C PHE A 58 -12.80 -15.64 2.11
N SER A 59 -13.86 -15.04 1.58
CA SER A 59 -13.84 -14.21 0.37
C SER A 59 -13.04 -12.94 0.59
N ASP A 60 -13.04 -12.36 1.78
CA ASP A 60 -12.23 -11.18 2.12
C ASP A 60 -10.72 -11.55 2.17
N ILE A 61 -10.37 -12.70 2.76
CA ILE A 61 -8.98 -13.18 2.79
C ILE A 61 -8.51 -13.66 1.40
N LEU A 62 -9.37 -14.36 0.68
CA LEU A 62 -9.08 -14.82 -0.68
C LEU A 62 -9.11 -13.67 -1.68
N GLY A 63 -9.97 -12.68 -1.47
CA GLY A 63 -10.05 -11.45 -2.24
C GLY A 63 -8.76 -10.64 -2.18
N ASP A 64 -8.12 -10.52 -1.02
CA ASP A 64 -6.80 -9.91 -0.84
C ASP A 64 -5.70 -10.72 -1.53
N PHE A 65 -5.77 -12.04 -1.50
CA PHE A 65 -4.74 -12.91 -2.09
C PHE A 65 -4.86 -13.03 -3.62
N PHE A 66 -6.08 -13.04 -4.17
CA PHE A 66 -6.34 -13.13 -5.62
C PHE A 66 -6.57 -11.78 -6.29
N GLY A 67 -6.42 -10.65 -5.59
CA GLY A 67 -6.61 -9.32 -6.17
C GLY A 67 -8.06 -8.98 -6.52
N PHE A 68 -9.03 -9.78 -6.09
CA PHE A 68 -10.47 -9.50 -6.23
C PHE A 68 -11.00 -8.56 -5.13
N SER A 69 -10.21 -8.28 -4.10
CA SER A 69 -10.49 -7.27 -3.08
C SER A 69 -10.28 -5.85 -3.63
N SER A 70 -10.95 -5.57 -4.72
CA SER A 70 -11.11 -4.23 -5.28
C SER A 70 -12.14 -3.40 -4.52
N GLY A 71 -12.44 -3.79 -3.31
CA GLY A 71 -13.23 -3.06 -2.32
C GLY A 71 -12.41 -2.09 -1.51
N SER A 72 -11.41 -1.42 -2.12
CA SER A 72 -10.83 -0.21 -1.57
C SER A 72 -11.97 0.68 -1.09
N ARG A 73 -12.11 0.86 0.21
CA ARG A 73 -13.00 1.87 0.82
C ARG A 73 -12.56 3.24 0.28
N ARG A 74 -13.00 3.55 -0.95
CA ARG A 74 -12.73 4.81 -1.65
C ARG A 74 -13.40 5.96 -0.89
N GLY A 75 -12.82 6.38 0.19
CA GLY A 75 -13.34 7.48 0.99
C GLY A 75 -12.77 7.55 2.40
N GLY A 76 -11.95 6.58 2.83
CA GLY A 76 -11.24 6.59 4.10
C GLY A 76 -9.81 7.15 4.00
N PRO A 77 -9.14 7.33 5.15
CA PRO A 77 -7.72 7.66 5.20
C PRO A 77 -6.93 6.60 4.45
N ALA A 78 -6.13 7.00 3.47
CA ALA A 78 -5.24 6.09 2.75
C ALA A 78 -3.80 6.52 2.95
N ARG A 79 -2.90 5.53 3.11
CA ARG A 79 -1.47 5.77 3.23
C ARG A 79 -0.94 6.42 1.95
N GLY A 80 0.01 7.34 2.10
CA GLY A 80 0.76 7.95 1.01
C GLY A 80 1.61 6.94 0.27
N ALA A 81 1.94 7.23 -0.98
CA ALA A 81 2.82 6.40 -1.77
C ALA A 81 4.25 6.43 -1.23
N ASP A 82 4.94 5.31 -1.37
CA ASP A 82 6.37 5.25 -1.11
C ASP A 82 7.12 5.87 -2.31
N LEU A 83 8.18 6.64 -2.01
CA LEU A 83 9.01 7.28 -3.02
C LEU A 83 10.33 6.51 -3.18
N ARG A 84 10.91 6.59 -4.37
CA ARG A 84 12.23 6.08 -4.68
C ARG A 84 13.12 7.22 -5.18
N PHE A 85 14.36 7.24 -4.68
CA PHE A 85 15.39 8.17 -5.10
C PHE A 85 16.69 7.41 -5.35
N ASP A 86 17.28 7.58 -6.52
CA ASP A 86 18.56 6.97 -6.85
C ASP A 86 19.65 7.99 -6.55
N LEU A 87 20.56 7.66 -5.61
CA LEU A 87 21.62 8.51 -5.11
C LEU A 87 22.97 7.97 -5.55
N GLU A 88 23.74 8.78 -6.30
CA GLU A 88 25.10 8.44 -6.66
C GLU A 88 26.10 9.00 -5.64
N ILE A 89 27.01 8.14 -5.19
CA ILE A 89 28.10 8.50 -4.27
C ILE A 89 29.45 8.12 -4.88
N SER A 90 30.52 8.71 -4.36
CA SER A 90 31.87 8.30 -4.73
C SER A 90 32.25 6.97 -4.06
N PHE A 91 33.32 6.36 -4.57
CA PHE A 91 33.88 5.14 -3.99
C PHE A 91 34.37 5.36 -2.55
N GLU A 92 35.03 6.51 -2.30
CA GLU A 92 35.53 6.89 -0.98
C GLU A 92 34.40 7.12 0.02
N GLU A 93 33.33 7.77 -0.41
CA GLU A 93 32.13 7.97 0.41
C GLU A 93 31.45 6.64 0.77
N SER A 94 31.52 5.66 -0.12
CA SER A 94 30.96 4.32 0.18
C SER A 94 31.76 3.61 1.29
N TYR A 95 33.05 3.87 1.38
CA TYR A 95 33.93 3.29 2.41
C TYR A 95 33.83 4.03 3.74
N THR A 96 33.91 5.37 3.73
CA THR A 96 33.90 6.19 4.95
C THR A 96 32.53 6.42 5.53
N GLY A 97 31.50 6.26 4.72
CA GLY A 97 30.17 6.79 4.98
C GLY A 97 30.08 8.29 4.70
N ALA A 98 28.91 8.78 4.48
CA ALA A 98 28.66 10.19 4.20
C ALA A 98 27.30 10.64 4.73
N GLU A 99 27.16 11.95 4.93
CA GLU A 99 25.86 12.58 5.17
C GLU A 99 25.59 13.56 4.05
N THR A 100 24.52 13.33 3.29
CA THR A 100 24.17 14.18 2.15
C THR A 100 22.72 14.63 2.25
N THR A 101 22.44 15.82 1.71
CA THR A 101 21.07 16.35 1.65
C THR A 101 20.56 16.26 0.23
N ILE A 102 19.47 15.53 0.04
CA ILE A 102 18.77 15.39 -1.24
C ILE A 102 17.53 16.27 -1.27
N GLN A 103 17.11 16.65 -2.46
CA GLN A 103 15.84 17.34 -2.68
C GLN A 103 14.94 16.42 -3.47
N ILE A 104 13.75 16.17 -2.93
CA ILE A 104 12.75 15.32 -3.56
C ILE A 104 11.46 16.10 -3.74
N PRO A 105 10.85 16.10 -4.93
CA PRO A 105 9.50 16.59 -5.11
C PRO A 105 8.54 15.60 -4.46
N ARG A 106 7.65 16.10 -3.60
CA ARG A 106 6.61 15.27 -3.01
C ARG A 106 5.30 16.03 -2.88
N GLU A 107 4.20 15.29 -2.92
CA GLU A 107 2.89 15.83 -2.61
C GLU A 107 2.72 15.99 -1.09
N GLU A 108 2.48 17.22 -0.65
CA GLU A 108 2.18 17.55 0.73
C GLU A 108 0.75 18.11 0.84
N ASP A 109 0.16 18.01 2.04
CA ASP A 109 -1.12 18.65 2.28
C ASP A 109 -1.01 20.16 2.09
N CYS A 110 -1.97 20.72 1.38
CA CYS A 110 -2.02 22.15 1.17
C CYS A 110 -2.14 22.89 2.51
N GLU A 111 -1.17 23.74 2.85
CA GLU A 111 -1.15 24.49 4.13
C GLU A 111 -2.38 25.37 4.32
N THR A 112 -2.93 25.90 3.21
CA THR A 112 -4.08 26.80 3.23
C THR A 112 -5.37 26.08 3.61
N CYS A 113 -5.61 24.89 3.05
CA CYS A 113 -6.84 24.14 3.33
C CYS A 113 -6.61 22.88 4.16
N LYS A 114 -5.38 22.50 4.48
CA LYS A 114 -5.02 21.32 5.28
C LYS A 114 -5.69 20.05 4.78
N GLY A 115 -5.65 19.84 3.46
CA GLY A 115 -6.25 18.68 2.81
C GLY A 115 -7.77 18.73 2.61
N THR A 116 -8.49 19.73 3.15
CA THR A 116 -9.96 19.84 3.04
C THR A 116 -10.45 20.17 1.64
N ARG A 117 -9.58 20.67 0.74
CA ARG A 117 -9.89 21.11 -0.63
C ARG A 117 -10.75 22.36 -0.71
N ALA A 118 -11.34 22.82 0.39
CA ALA A 118 -12.23 23.97 0.45
C ALA A 118 -11.44 25.26 0.70
N ALA A 119 -11.98 26.39 0.24
CA ALA A 119 -11.42 27.70 0.51
C ALA A 119 -11.42 28.01 2.03
N PRO A 120 -10.47 28.82 2.53
CA PRO A 120 -10.45 29.24 3.93
C PRO A 120 -11.80 29.81 4.35
N GLY A 121 -12.29 29.42 5.52
CA GLY A 121 -13.59 29.83 6.03
C GLY A 121 -14.78 29.03 5.50
N THR A 122 -14.55 28.09 4.59
CA THR A 122 -15.58 27.18 4.08
C THR A 122 -15.25 25.74 4.42
N SER A 123 -16.24 24.86 4.43
CA SER A 123 -16.07 23.43 4.70
C SER A 123 -16.70 22.59 3.57
N PRO A 124 -16.18 21.39 3.32
CA PRO A 124 -16.83 20.44 2.43
C PRO A 124 -18.20 20.05 2.98
N GLU A 125 -19.23 20.12 2.14
CA GLU A 125 -20.60 19.73 2.47
C GLU A 125 -20.82 18.25 2.16
N THR A 126 -21.70 17.59 2.93
CA THR A 126 -22.13 16.22 2.62
C THR A 126 -22.84 16.19 1.26
N CYS A 127 -22.47 15.28 0.39
CA CYS A 127 -23.10 15.14 -0.92
C CYS A 127 -24.58 14.76 -0.75
N PRO A 128 -25.52 15.57 -1.27
CA PRO A 128 -26.95 15.30 -1.13
C PRO A 128 -27.41 14.08 -1.93
N HIS A 129 -26.66 13.70 -2.97
CA HIS A 129 -27.04 12.59 -3.85
C HIS A 129 -26.73 11.21 -3.26
N CYS A 130 -25.62 11.07 -2.55
CA CYS A 130 -25.22 9.82 -1.90
C CYS A 130 -25.25 9.90 -0.37
N HIS A 131 -25.68 11.00 0.20
CA HIS A 131 -25.75 11.22 1.66
C HIS A 131 -24.43 10.88 2.39
N GLY A 132 -23.30 11.21 1.78
CA GLY A 132 -21.98 11.00 2.36
C GLY A 132 -21.34 9.63 2.08
N THR A 133 -22.07 8.68 1.51
CA THR A 133 -21.55 7.32 1.25
C THR A 133 -20.54 7.23 0.11
N GLY A 134 -20.49 8.25 -0.76
CA GLY A 134 -19.64 8.25 -1.97
C GLY A 134 -20.12 7.32 -3.07
N GLN A 135 -21.09 6.45 -2.79
CA GLN A 135 -21.57 5.44 -3.73
C GLN A 135 -23.09 5.46 -3.81
N LEU A 136 -23.60 5.08 -4.96
CA LEU A 136 -25.02 4.81 -5.18
C LEU A 136 -25.21 3.32 -5.35
N ARG A 137 -26.13 2.74 -4.57
CA ARG A 137 -26.45 1.32 -4.64
C ARG A 137 -27.71 1.14 -5.44
N PHE A 138 -27.63 0.33 -6.47
CA PHE A 138 -28.75 -0.04 -7.32
C PHE A 138 -29.03 -1.53 -7.10
N GLN A 139 -30.27 -1.84 -6.75
CA GLN A 139 -30.71 -3.23 -6.63
C GLN A 139 -31.33 -3.66 -7.96
N GLN A 140 -30.74 -4.68 -8.57
CA GLN A 140 -31.31 -5.36 -9.74
C GLN A 140 -31.63 -6.82 -9.37
N GLY A 141 -32.83 -7.07 -8.98
CA GLY A 141 -33.26 -8.38 -8.46
C GLY A 141 -32.51 -8.73 -7.16
N PHE A 142 -31.72 -9.80 -7.17
CA PHE A 142 -30.92 -10.26 -6.03
C PHE A 142 -29.50 -9.65 -6.02
N LEU A 143 -29.10 -8.91 -7.04
CA LEU A 143 -27.79 -8.30 -7.13
C LEU A 143 -27.85 -6.83 -6.70
N VAL A 144 -26.91 -6.45 -5.80
CA VAL A 144 -26.68 -5.05 -5.41
C VAL A 144 -25.44 -4.56 -6.12
N VAL A 145 -25.60 -3.63 -7.05
CA VAL A 145 -24.48 -3.00 -7.77
C VAL A 145 -24.20 -1.63 -7.15
N ALA A 146 -22.98 -1.43 -6.63
CA ALA A 146 -22.53 -0.15 -6.12
C ALA A 146 -21.76 0.59 -7.23
N ARG A 147 -22.13 1.85 -7.51
CA ARG A 147 -21.42 2.74 -8.44
C ARG A 147 -20.95 3.98 -7.71
N PRO A 148 -19.76 4.51 -8.06
CA PRO A 148 -19.33 5.81 -7.52
C PRO A 148 -20.37 6.89 -7.82
N CYS A 149 -20.64 7.75 -6.84
CA CYS A 149 -21.57 8.85 -7.02
C CYS A 149 -20.97 9.87 -8.01
N ALA A 150 -21.64 10.10 -9.13
CA ALA A 150 -21.18 10.99 -10.17
C ALA A 150 -21.04 12.46 -9.69
N GLN A 151 -21.86 12.87 -8.71
CA GLN A 151 -21.84 14.25 -8.23
C GLN A 151 -20.64 14.58 -7.34
N CYS A 152 -20.19 13.64 -6.53
CA CYS A 152 -19.01 13.84 -5.65
C CYS A 152 -17.77 13.04 -6.08
N GLY A 153 -17.82 12.33 -7.20
CA GLY A 153 -16.71 11.53 -7.70
C GLY A 153 -16.27 10.41 -6.74
N GLY A 154 -17.18 9.94 -5.87
CA GLY A 154 -16.87 8.89 -4.89
C GLY A 154 -16.40 9.41 -3.53
N THR A 155 -16.21 10.72 -3.34
CA THR A 155 -15.68 11.30 -2.08
C THR A 155 -16.72 11.41 -0.96
N GLY A 156 -17.99 11.34 -1.27
CA GLY A 156 -19.10 11.57 -0.31
C GLY A 156 -19.31 13.04 0.07
N LYS A 157 -18.40 13.94 -0.33
CA LYS A 157 -18.42 15.36 0.01
C LYS A 157 -18.33 16.22 -1.26
N ILE A 158 -18.88 17.43 -1.20
CA ILE A 158 -18.84 18.42 -2.28
C ILE A 158 -18.17 19.69 -1.76
N VAL A 159 -17.23 20.20 -2.50
CA VAL A 159 -16.56 21.48 -2.25
C VAL A 159 -17.16 22.51 -3.20
N ARG A 160 -17.95 23.46 -2.67
CA ARG A 160 -18.54 24.53 -3.49
C ARG A 160 -17.53 25.60 -3.87
N GLN A 161 -16.65 25.93 -2.94
CA GLN A 161 -15.58 26.91 -3.14
C GLN A 161 -14.24 26.20 -3.01
N PRO A 162 -13.58 25.88 -4.13
CA PRO A 162 -12.29 25.21 -4.10
C PRO A 162 -11.20 26.13 -3.52
N CYS A 163 -10.28 25.55 -2.78
CA CYS A 163 -9.13 26.26 -2.25
C CYS A 163 -8.30 26.87 -3.40
N PRO A 164 -8.03 28.19 -3.40
CA PRO A 164 -7.29 28.84 -4.48
C PRO A 164 -5.83 28.37 -4.57
N ALA A 165 -5.20 28.02 -3.45
CA ALA A 165 -3.80 27.60 -3.40
C ALA A 165 -3.57 26.25 -4.08
N CYS A 166 -4.43 25.25 -3.83
CA CYS A 166 -4.33 23.92 -4.43
C CYS A 166 -5.38 23.65 -5.51
N ARG A 167 -6.17 24.65 -5.89
CA ARG A 167 -7.26 24.53 -6.89
C ARG A 167 -8.22 23.37 -6.63
N GLY A 168 -8.48 23.07 -5.35
CA GLY A 168 -9.39 22.01 -4.93
C GLY A 168 -8.75 20.60 -4.91
N LEU A 169 -7.47 20.45 -5.18
CA LEU A 169 -6.76 19.17 -5.09
C LEU A 169 -6.53 18.74 -3.64
N GLY A 170 -6.39 19.69 -2.72
CA GLY A 170 -6.08 19.43 -1.31
C GLY A 170 -4.60 19.24 -1.05
N ARG A 171 -3.78 19.11 -2.11
CA ARG A 171 -2.34 18.85 -2.06
C ARG A 171 -1.60 19.80 -2.96
N VAL A 172 -0.33 20.00 -2.68
CA VAL A 172 0.60 20.79 -3.46
C VAL A 172 1.93 20.04 -3.55
N GLU A 173 2.53 20.07 -4.70
CA GLU A 173 3.88 19.55 -4.90
C GLU A 173 4.89 20.54 -4.32
N ARG A 174 5.81 20.04 -3.49
CA ARG A 174 6.91 20.82 -2.89
C ARG A 174 8.20 20.04 -2.89
N ASP A 175 9.29 20.75 -3.10
CA ASP A 175 10.63 20.20 -2.92
C ASP A 175 10.97 20.12 -1.43
N ARG A 176 11.08 18.89 -0.94
CA ARG A 176 11.50 18.59 0.42
C ARG A 176 12.99 18.29 0.47
N ARG A 177 13.68 18.92 1.42
CA ARG A 177 15.08 18.59 1.72
C ARG A 177 15.12 17.51 2.79
N VAL A 178 15.78 16.40 2.48
CA VAL A 178 15.91 15.24 3.37
C VAL A 178 17.37 14.92 3.53
N THR A 179 17.85 14.82 4.76
CA THR A 179 19.22 14.42 5.06
C THR A 179 19.31 12.91 5.13
N VAL A 180 20.16 12.33 4.29
CA VAL A 180 20.41 10.89 4.20
C VAL A 180 21.76 10.58 4.81
N ARG A 181 21.79 9.70 5.79
CA ARG A 181 23.03 9.17 6.38
C ARG A 181 23.38 7.85 5.74
N ILE A 182 24.49 7.83 5.08
CA ILE A 182 25.03 6.67 4.38
C ILE A 182 26.01 5.98 5.32
N PRO A 183 25.76 4.73 5.72
CA PRO A 183 26.69 4.01 6.59
C PRO A 183 28.00 3.67 5.86
N ALA A 184 29.10 3.61 6.60
CA ALA A 184 30.38 3.16 6.07
C ALA A 184 30.30 1.71 5.58
N GLY A 185 30.96 1.42 4.46
CA GLY A 185 30.98 0.08 3.87
C GLY A 185 29.76 -0.26 3.01
N ILE A 186 28.89 0.72 2.70
CA ILE A 186 27.68 0.47 1.91
C ILE A 186 28.01 -0.16 0.54
N ALA A 187 27.23 -1.15 0.14
CA ALA A 187 27.37 -1.80 -1.17
C ALA A 187 26.59 -1.06 -2.26
N ASP A 188 27.03 -1.23 -3.51
CA ASP A 188 26.27 -0.74 -4.67
C ASP A 188 24.89 -1.38 -4.73
N GLY A 189 23.88 -0.59 -5.12
CA GLY A 189 22.48 -1.03 -5.17
C GLY A 189 21.81 -1.21 -3.81
N GLN A 190 22.46 -0.95 -2.70
CA GLN A 190 21.87 -1.06 -1.36
C GLN A 190 20.79 0.01 -1.17
N ARG A 191 19.68 -0.39 -0.50
CA ARG A 191 18.53 0.47 -0.25
C ARG A 191 18.48 0.92 1.19
N LEU A 192 18.37 2.23 1.39
CA LEU A 192 18.15 2.88 2.68
C LEU A 192 16.68 3.31 2.75
N ARG A 193 15.99 2.96 3.83
CA ARG A 193 14.60 3.33 4.06
C ARG A 193 14.52 4.46 5.07
N LEU A 194 13.92 5.56 4.66
CA LEU A 194 13.62 6.71 5.51
C LEU A 194 12.13 6.75 5.80
N HIS A 195 11.77 6.46 7.04
CA HIS A 195 10.38 6.37 7.46
C HIS A 195 9.66 7.73 7.40
N GLY A 196 8.47 7.73 6.80
CA GLY A 196 7.61 8.91 6.76
C GLY A 196 8.08 10.02 5.81
N GLU A 197 9.12 9.78 5.00
CA GLU A 197 9.61 10.75 4.01
C GLU A 197 9.08 10.50 2.59
N GLY A 198 8.08 9.63 2.44
CA GLY A 198 7.30 9.46 1.22
C GLY A 198 6.21 10.51 1.07
N GLU A 199 5.23 10.28 0.21
CA GLU A 199 4.08 11.15 0.01
C GLU A 199 3.15 11.16 1.21
N HIS A 200 2.45 12.28 1.42
CA HIS A 200 1.41 12.36 2.44
C HIS A 200 0.21 11.48 2.09
N GLY A 201 -0.33 10.82 3.10
CA GLY A 201 -1.55 10.03 2.94
C GLY A 201 -2.77 10.89 2.62
N SER A 202 -3.78 10.33 2.00
CA SER A 202 -5.02 11.02 1.74
C SER A 202 -5.96 11.02 2.94
N LEU A 203 -6.74 12.09 3.12
CA LEU A 203 -7.75 12.23 4.18
C LEU A 203 -7.21 11.98 5.60
N GLY A 204 -5.98 12.44 5.88
CA GLY A 204 -5.32 12.23 7.17
C GLY A 204 -4.72 10.83 7.34
N GLY A 205 -4.52 10.08 6.26
CA GLY A 205 -3.77 8.83 6.28
C GLY A 205 -2.28 9.03 6.59
N PRO A 206 -1.56 7.99 7.02
CA PRO A 206 -0.13 8.09 7.31
C PRO A 206 0.67 8.35 6.03
N THR A 207 1.85 8.96 6.19
CA THR A 207 2.81 9.16 5.11
C THR A 207 3.39 7.84 4.62
N GLY A 208 3.83 7.80 3.36
CA GLY A 208 4.67 6.74 2.82
C GLY A 208 6.11 6.83 3.31
N ASP A 209 6.98 5.99 2.79
CA ASP A 209 8.40 5.97 3.09
C ASP A 209 9.21 6.36 1.85
N LEU A 210 10.44 6.84 2.08
CA LEU A 210 11.39 7.09 1.00
C LEU A 210 12.44 5.98 0.98
N TYR A 211 12.61 5.35 -0.18
CA TYR A 211 13.66 4.39 -0.46
C TYR A 211 14.76 5.06 -1.28
N VAL A 212 15.93 5.24 -0.67
CA VAL A 212 17.11 5.74 -1.35
C VAL A 212 17.94 4.54 -1.79
N VAL A 213 18.09 4.38 -3.11
CA VAL A 213 18.96 3.36 -3.71
C VAL A 213 20.32 4.02 -3.94
N VAL A 214 21.34 3.46 -3.33
CA VAL A 214 22.70 4.03 -3.41
C VAL A 214 23.43 3.37 -4.57
N HIS A 215 23.96 4.19 -5.47
CA HIS A 215 24.81 3.78 -6.58
C HIS A 215 26.23 4.31 -6.36
N VAL A 216 27.20 3.39 -6.31
CA VAL A 216 28.61 3.73 -6.13
C VAL A 216 29.23 3.96 -7.51
N ARG A 217 29.78 5.16 -7.73
CA ARG A 217 30.50 5.45 -8.98
C ARG A 217 31.74 4.59 -9.11
N PRO A 218 32.01 4.05 -10.30
CA PRO A 218 33.25 3.30 -10.55
C PRO A 218 34.49 4.16 -10.24
N HIS A 219 35.47 3.56 -9.56
CA HIS A 219 36.75 4.23 -9.30
C HIS A 219 37.73 3.94 -10.44
N ALA A 220 38.65 4.90 -10.73
CA ALA A 220 39.54 4.79 -11.84
C ALA A 220 40.62 3.67 -11.69
N ILE A 221 40.91 3.28 -10.44
CA ILE A 221 42.01 2.35 -10.12
C ILE A 221 41.48 1.12 -9.39
N PHE A 222 40.48 1.31 -8.48
CA PHE A 222 39.98 0.25 -7.62
C PHE A 222 38.70 -0.35 -8.17
N HIS A 223 38.65 -1.66 -8.14
CA HIS A 223 37.42 -2.42 -8.38
C HIS A 223 37.04 -3.16 -7.11
N ARG A 224 35.81 -3.03 -6.66
CA ARG A 224 35.31 -3.69 -5.45
C ARG A 224 34.41 -4.86 -5.82
N GLU A 225 34.70 -6.03 -5.26
CA GLU A 225 33.83 -7.21 -5.29
C GLU A 225 33.53 -7.58 -3.84
N ASP A 226 32.32 -7.34 -3.40
CA ASP A 226 31.85 -7.49 -2.02
C ASP A 226 32.76 -6.71 -1.02
N ASP A 227 33.58 -7.42 -0.24
CA ASP A 227 34.50 -6.85 0.76
C ASP A 227 35.95 -6.75 0.28
N ASP A 228 36.25 -7.26 -0.92
CA ASP A 228 37.58 -7.28 -1.49
C ASP A 228 37.79 -6.12 -2.47
N LEU A 229 39.04 -5.62 -2.49
CA LEU A 229 39.48 -4.56 -3.40
C LEU A 229 40.54 -5.10 -4.36
N PHE A 230 40.30 -4.92 -5.64
CA PHE A 230 41.21 -5.28 -6.71
C PHE A 230 41.84 -4.02 -7.30
N VAL A 231 43.14 -4.11 -7.60
CA VAL A 231 43.90 -3.06 -8.29
C VAL A 231 44.81 -3.68 -9.33
N GLU A 232 44.79 -3.15 -10.54
CA GLU A 232 45.73 -3.50 -11.58
C GLU A 232 46.87 -2.50 -11.59
N VAL A 233 48.09 -2.97 -11.28
CA VAL A 233 49.29 -2.12 -11.31
C VAL A 233 50.16 -2.53 -12.51
N PRO A 234 50.30 -1.68 -13.53
CA PRO A 234 51.19 -1.99 -14.65
C PRO A 234 52.65 -1.93 -14.18
N VAL A 235 53.33 -3.06 -14.25
CA VAL A 235 54.74 -3.16 -13.90
C VAL A 235 55.52 -3.26 -15.21
N PRO A 236 56.49 -2.35 -15.47
CA PRO A 236 57.35 -2.46 -16.65
C PRO A 236 58.23 -3.71 -16.52
N PHE A 237 58.36 -4.42 -17.62
CA PHE A 237 59.30 -5.54 -17.70
C PHE A 237 60.73 -4.98 -17.70
N PRO A 238 61.68 -5.56 -16.96
CA PRO A 238 63.11 -5.10 -16.97
C PRO A 238 63.80 -5.36 -18.29
#